data_b1c1141f55e81f7dbf6f37a880cb106f
#
_entry.id   b1c1141f55e81f7dbf6f37a880cb106f
#
_cell.length_a   1.000
_cell.length_b   1.000
_cell.length_c   1.000
_cell.angle_alpha   90.00
_cell.angle_beta   90.00
_cell.angle_gamma   90.00
#
_symmetry.space_group_name_H-M   'P 1'
#
loop_
_entity.id
_entity.type
_entity.pdbx_description
1 polymer ?
#
loop_
_entity_poly.entity_id
_entity_poly.type
_entity_poly.pdbx_seq_one_letter_code
_entity_poly.pdbx_strand_id
1 'polypeptide(L)'
;MKSSRAAIGRDIALLDSFDSFFSFPDSKGGYSGVAVYTDSRTATPLKAEEGLSGRLQQKPPQSPEERVSRIYPAAHELKLVPNDEDGQTPYDLLSLDLEGRALVLDFGLFVLINLYCPNEGSDSRFPYKMNYHLMLQERVKGLIAEGREVVVVGDLNVCAAPIDHGDGHLPSNASTFWDHPARAWMRDWLTPRGPLVDVLRLFWPDRKGMYTCTLRFPG
;
A
#
# COMPACT_ATOMS: atom_id res chain seq x y z
N MET A 1 0.26 -3.46 10.70
CA MET A 1 -0.10 -3.72 12.12
C MET A 1 -1.08 -4.89 12.15
N LYS A 2 -0.86 -5.92 12.95
CA LYS A 2 -1.81 -7.05 13.09
C LYS A 2 -2.66 -6.86 14.34
N SER A 3 -3.66 -5.97 14.26
CA SER A 3 -4.50 -5.60 15.39
C SER A 3 -5.93 -5.30 14.94
N SER A 4 -6.88 -5.43 15.85
CA SER A 4 -8.25 -4.97 15.65
C SER A 4 -8.49 -3.65 16.38
N ARG A 5 -9.52 -2.92 15.99
CA ARG A 5 -9.91 -1.67 16.66
C ARG A 5 -10.14 -1.87 18.17
N ALA A 6 -10.75 -2.99 18.57
CA ALA A 6 -11.01 -3.31 19.98
C ALA A 6 -9.74 -3.66 20.79
N ALA A 7 -8.65 -4.03 20.13
CA ALA A 7 -7.39 -4.41 20.76
C ALA A 7 -6.43 -3.22 20.95
N ILE A 8 -6.74 -2.04 20.40
CA ILE A 8 -5.93 -0.84 20.56
C ILE A 8 -6.32 -0.16 21.86
N GLY A 9 -5.40 -0.13 22.82
CA GLY A 9 -5.56 0.61 24.07
C GLY A 9 -5.48 2.13 23.87
N ARG A 10 -6.01 2.87 24.82
CA ARG A 10 -5.99 4.35 24.79
C ARG A 10 -4.58 4.92 24.75
N ASP A 11 -3.65 4.28 25.42
CA ASP A 11 -2.21 4.60 25.47
C ASP A 11 -1.51 4.50 24.11
N ILE A 12 -2.03 3.65 23.21
CA ILE A 12 -1.55 3.50 21.84
C ILE A 12 -2.32 4.45 20.92
N ALA A 13 -3.63 4.59 21.11
CA ALA A 13 -4.49 5.38 20.23
C ALA A 13 -4.30 6.90 20.43
N LEU A 14 -3.99 7.34 21.64
CA LEU A 14 -3.92 8.74 22.02
C LEU A 14 -2.56 9.04 22.67
N LEU A 15 -1.56 9.25 21.83
CA LEU A 15 -0.24 9.69 22.27
C LEU A 15 -0.22 11.21 22.43
N ASP A 16 0.37 11.69 23.52
CA ASP A 16 0.53 13.13 23.73
C ASP A 16 1.30 13.78 22.58
N SER A 17 0.78 14.90 22.06
CA SER A 17 1.34 15.66 20.94
C SER A 17 1.34 14.94 19.57
N PHE A 18 0.59 13.85 19.44
CA PHE A 18 0.44 13.14 18.15
C PHE A 18 -1.03 13.03 17.75
N ASP A 19 -1.30 13.30 16.49
CA ASP A 19 -2.54 12.90 15.83
C ASP A 19 -2.36 11.45 15.31
N SER A 20 -3.37 10.62 15.54
CA SER A 20 -3.31 9.18 15.24
C SER A 20 -4.36 8.80 14.22
N PHE A 21 -3.94 8.14 13.16
CA PHE A 21 -4.79 7.65 12.09
C PHE A 21 -4.65 6.14 11.99
N PHE A 22 -5.78 5.45 11.87
CA PHE A 22 -5.82 3.98 11.83
C PHE A 22 -6.72 3.51 10.70
N SER A 23 -6.32 2.40 10.05
CA SER A 23 -7.21 1.60 9.23
C SER A 23 -7.16 0.15 9.73
N PHE A 24 -8.32 -0.45 9.90
CA PHE A 24 -8.47 -1.80 10.43
C PHE A 24 -9.21 -2.70 9.45
N PRO A 25 -8.95 -4.02 9.48
CA PRO A 25 -9.73 -4.96 8.70
C PRO A 25 -11.17 -5.01 9.22
N ASP A 26 -12.12 -5.06 8.28
CA ASP A 26 -13.54 -5.14 8.60
C ASP A 26 -13.96 -6.55 9.02
N SER A 27 -13.39 -7.60 8.42
CA SER A 27 -13.86 -8.97 8.55
C SER A 27 -13.00 -9.89 9.42
N LYS A 28 -11.72 -9.58 9.69
CA LYS A 28 -10.79 -10.43 10.47
C LYS A 28 -9.97 -9.59 11.43
N GLY A 29 -10.37 -9.56 12.69
CA GLY A 29 -9.59 -8.90 13.72
C GLY A 29 -8.16 -9.45 13.83
N GLY A 30 -7.16 -8.58 13.89
CA GLY A 30 -5.76 -8.96 14.10
C GLY A 30 -5.02 -9.52 12.89
N TYR A 31 -5.60 -9.44 11.68
CA TYR A 31 -4.95 -9.98 10.46
C TYR A 31 -4.05 -8.94 9.78
N SER A 32 -4.54 -7.74 9.60
CA SER A 32 -3.87 -6.64 8.93
C SER A 32 -4.23 -5.32 9.61
N GLY A 33 -3.81 -4.22 9.05
CA GLY A 33 -4.09 -2.88 9.51
C GLY A 33 -2.85 -2.00 9.42
N VAL A 34 -3.06 -0.69 9.28
CA VAL A 34 -2.00 0.32 9.23
C VAL A 34 -2.31 1.44 10.21
N ALA A 35 -1.26 2.11 10.67
CA ALA A 35 -1.35 3.28 11.52
C ALA A 35 -0.35 4.34 11.07
N VAL A 36 -0.73 5.61 11.21
CA VAL A 36 0.14 6.77 11.04
C VAL A 36 -0.01 7.65 12.27
N TYR A 37 1.09 8.08 12.82
CA TYR A 37 1.16 9.08 13.87
C TYR A 37 1.88 10.30 13.32
N THR A 38 1.29 11.46 13.48
CA THR A 38 1.88 12.73 13.05
C THR A 38 2.09 13.63 14.27
N ASP A 39 3.29 14.15 14.42
CA ASP A 39 3.57 15.12 15.49
C ASP A 39 2.81 16.44 15.19
N SER A 40 1.77 16.71 15.95
CA SER A 40 0.90 17.88 15.76
C SER A 40 1.64 19.23 15.86
N ARG A 41 2.86 19.23 16.40
CA ARG A 41 3.73 20.42 16.48
C ARG A 41 4.48 20.71 15.18
N THR A 42 4.61 19.71 14.31
CA THR A 42 5.45 19.78 13.09
C THR A 42 4.67 19.56 11.82
N ALA A 43 3.73 18.62 11.80
CA ALA A 43 2.98 18.27 10.59
C ALA A 43 1.60 17.70 10.94
N THR A 44 0.55 18.43 10.62
CA THR A 44 -0.84 17.98 10.75
C THR A 44 -1.43 17.78 9.35
N PRO A 45 -1.96 16.61 9.02
CA PRO A 45 -2.61 16.42 7.74
C PRO A 45 -3.91 17.22 7.67
N LEU A 46 -4.15 17.81 6.51
CA LEU A 46 -5.37 18.58 6.22
C LEU A 46 -6.57 17.67 6.01
N LYS A 47 -6.34 16.46 5.47
CA LYS A 47 -7.35 15.45 5.17
C LYS A 47 -6.77 14.04 5.35
N ALA A 48 -7.65 13.09 5.66
CA ALA A 48 -7.27 11.68 5.79
C ALA A 48 -8.39 10.77 5.26
N GLU A 49 -8.00 9.69 4.62
CA GLU A 49 -8.91 8.65 4.10
C GLU A 49 -8.37 7.25 4.42
N GLU A 50 -9.30 6.31 4.67
CA GLU A 50 -9.00 4.88 4.72
C GLU A 50 -9.17 4.26 3.34
N GLY A 51 -8.26 3.33 3.00
CA GLY A 51 -8.31 2.61 1.72
C GLY A 51 -7.79 3.43 0.53
N LEU A 52 -7.81 2.81 -0.64
CA LEU A 52 -7.33 3.38 -1.89
C LEU A 52 -8.47 3.67 -2.87
N SER A 53 -9.55 2.90 -2.81
CA SER A 53 -10.66 2.99 -3.76
C SER A 53 -11.51 4.25 -3.58
N GLY A 54 -11.41 4.92 -2.43
CA GLY A 54 -12.32 6.01 -2.04
C GLY A 54 -13.75 5.55 -1.75
N ARG A 55 -13.98 4.24 -1.59
CA ARG A 55 -15.29 3.63 -1.32
C ARG A 55 -15.52 3.37 0.16
N LEU A 56 -14.44 3.25 0.96
CA LEU A 56 -14.54 3.24 2.41
C LEU A 56 -14.87 4.66 2.90
N GLN A 57 -16.14 4.88 3.22
CA GLN A 57 -16.62 6.18 3.69
C GLN A 57 -17.03 6.09 5.16
N GLN A 58 -16.67 7.12 5.91
CA GLN A 58 -17.17 7.32 7.27
C GLN A 58 -18.69 7.59 7.24
N LYS A 59 -19.33 7.49 8.38
CA LYS A 59 -20.74 7.85 8.52
C LYS A 59 -20.87 9.11 9.39
N PRO A 60 -21.36 10.22 8.86
CA PRO A 60 -21.81 10.48 7.46
C PRO A 60 -20.65 10.45 6.47
N PRO A 61 -20.93 10.21 5.18
CA PRO A 61 -19.91 10.28 4.13
C PRO A 61 -19.27 11.66 4.05
N GLN A 62 -17.98 11.70 3.74
CA GLN A 62 -17.24 12.94 3.52
C GLN A 62 -17.80 13.69 2.31
N SER A 63 -17.90 15.01 2.42
CA SER A 63 -18.18 15.87 1.28
C SER A 63 -17.04 15.85 0.26
N PRO A 64 -17.25 16.24 -1.00
CA PRO A 64 -16.18 16.32 -2.00
C PRO A 64 -14.98 17.18 -1.56
N GLU A 65 -15.23 18.23 -0.76
CA GLU A 65 -14.20 19.14 -0.26
C GLU A 65 -13.35 18.52 0.85
N GLU A 66 -13.91 17.58 1.61
CA GLU A 66 -13.23 16.85 2.67
C GLU A 66 -12.40 15.68 2.14
N ARG A 67 -12.65 15.25 0.92
CA ARG A 67 -11.92 14.15 0.30
C ARG A 67 -10.52 14.56 -0.14
N VAL A 68 -9.59 13.61 -0.07
CA VAL A 68 -8.17 13.83 -0.43
C VAL A 68 -8.03 14.10 -1.94
N SER A 69 -8.88 13.50 -2.75
CA SER A 69 -8.79 13.56 -4.21
C SER A 69 -10.19 13.63 -4.84
N ARG A 70 -10.25 14.05 -6.09
CA ARG A 70 -11.46 13.99 -6.95
C ARG A 70 -11.42 12.77 -7.86
N ILE A 71 -10.21 12.27 -8.18
CA ILE A 71 -9.99 11.14 -9.07
C ILE A 71 -9.68 9.89 -8.22
N TYR A 72 -10.50 8.86 -8.39
CA TYR A 72 -10.34 7.57 -7.71
C TYR A 72 -10.29 6.44 -8.71
N PRO A 73 -9.61 5.32 -8.37
CA PRO A 73 -9.59 4.13 -9.21
C PRO A 73 -11.00 3.62 -9.50
N ALA A 74 -11.24 3.20 -10.73
CA ALA A 74 -12.50 2.59 -11.15
C ALA A 74 -12.22 1.18 -11.71
N ALA A 75 -12.97 0.17 -11.26
CA ALA A 75 -12.70 -1.23 -11.62
C ALA A 75 -12.70 -1.48 -13.13
N HIS A 76 -13.59 -0.79 -13.88
CA HIS A 76 -13.70 -0.94 -15.33
C HIS A 76 -12.53 -0.33 -16.12
N GLU A 77 -11.70 0.49 -15.48
CA GLU A 77 -10.50 1.11 -16.08
C GLU A 77 -9.25 0.29 -15.82
N LEU A 78 -9.31 -0.67 -14.89
CA LEU A 78 -8.18 -1.50 -14.52
C LEU A 78 -8.20 -2.85 -15.26
N LYS A 79 -7.02 -3.33 -15.64
CA LYS A 79 -6.82 -4.70 -16.13
C LYS A 79 -6.73 -5.67 -14.96
N LEU A 80 -7.83 -5.86 -14.26
CA LEU A 80 -7.88 -6.71 -13.08
C LEU A 80 -7.63 -8.18 -13.44
N VAL A 81 -6.95 -8.88 -12.55
CA VAL A 81 -6.70 -10.32 -12.64
C VAL A 81 -7.94 -11.05 -12.11
N PRO A 82 -8.50 -12.03 -12.84
CA PRO A 82 -9.61 -12.85 -12.36
C PRO A 82 -9.20 -13.66 -11.12
N ASN A 83 -10.15 -13.94 -10.23
CA ASN A 83 -9.95 -14.86 -9.13
C ASN A 83 -9.83 -16.30 -9.67
N ASP A 84 -8.97 -17.10 -9.07
CA ASP A 84 -8.73 -18.48 -9.50
C ASP A 84 -9.92 -19.41 -9.25
N GLU A 85 -10.74 -19.10 -8.22
CA GLU A 85 -11.86 -19.95 -7.79
C GLU A 85 -13.08 -19.86 -8.71
N ASP A 86 -13.40 -18.67 -9.21
CA ASP A 86 -14.63 -18.40 -9.98
C ASP A 86 -14.39 -17.73 -11.34
N GLY A 87 -13.14 -17.40 -11.65
CA GLY A 87 -12.77 -16.68 -12.87
C GLY A 87 -13.31 -15.27 -12.96
N GLN A 88 -13.84 -14.70 -11.86
CA GLN A 88 -14.44 -13.37 -11.82
C GLN A 88 -13.41 -12.32 -11.45
N THR A 89 -13.52 -11.14 -12.06
CA THR A 89 -12.82 -9.95 -11.60
C THR A 89 -13.68 -9.15 -10.62
N PRO A 90 -13.09 -8.47 -9.63
CA PRO A 90 -13.86 -7.57 -8.76
C PRO A 90 -14.60 -6.51 -9.60
N TYR A 91 -15.90 -6.44 -9.45
CA TYR A 91 -16.72 -5.39 -10.09
C TYR A 91 -16.65 -4.06 -9.31
N ASP A 92 -16.31 -4.13 -8.04
CA ASP A 92 -16.12 -2.98 -7.13
C ASP A 92 -14.80 -3.15 -6.36
N LEU A 93 -13.99 -2.09 -6.33
CA LEU A 93 -12.70 -2.06 -5.64
C LEU A 93 -12.83 -2.00 -4.10
N LEU A 94 -14.02 -1.79 -3.56
CA LEU A 94 -14.25 -1.78 -2.12
C LEU A 94 -13.74 -3.05 -1.45
N SER A 95 -13.95 -4.21 -2.08
CA SER A 95 -13.52 -5.51 -1.54
C SER A 95 -12.01 -5.58 -1.29
N LEU A 96 -11.21 -4.83 -2.05
CA LEU A 96 -9.76 -4.75 -1.88
C LEU A 96 -9.35 -3.91 -0.65
N ASP A 97 -10.19 -2.97 -0.23
CA ASP A 97 -9.94 -2.11 0.93
C ASP A 97 -10.39 -2.72 2.26
N LEU A 98 -11.26 -3.74 2.26
CA LEU A 98 -11.85 -4.31 3.48
C LEU A 98 -10.83 -4.95 4.45
N GLU A 99 -9.62 -5.21 3.99
CA GLU A 99 -8.55 -5.69 4.87
C GLU A 99 -7.81 -4.54 5.62
N GLY A 100 -8.22 -3.27 5.47
CA GLY A 100 -7.65 -2.14 6.21
C GLY A 100 -6.16 -1.92 5.97
N ARG A 101 -5.74 -1.94 4.71
CA ARG A 101 -4.32 -1.98 4.32
C ARG A 101 -3.74 -0.64 3.88
N ALA A 102 -4.53 0.42 3.86
CA ALA A 102 -4.06 1.73 3.41
C ALA A 102 -4.62 2.87 4.25
N LEU A 103 -3.78 3.88 4.44
CA LEU A 103 -4.12 5.22 4.90
C LEU A 103 -3.56 6.24 3.91
N VAL A 104 -4.37 7.20 3.52
CA VAL A 104 -4.02 8.29 2.62
C VAL A 104 -4.18 9.61 3.37
N LEU A 105 -3.08 10.33 3.57
CA LEU A 105 -3.05 11.58 4.34
C LEU A 105 -2.55 12.73 3.46
N ASP A 106 -3.33 13.80 3.38
CA ASP A 106 -2.98 15.01 2.65
C ASP A 106 -2.35 16.05 3.57
N PHE A 107 -1.08 16.36 3.37
CA PHE A 107 -0.35 17.41 4.09
C PHE A 107 -0.30 18.73 3.34
N GLY A 108 -1.06 18.92 2.27
CA GLY A 108 -1.02 20.11 1.42
C GLY A 108 0.16 20.08 0.43
N LEU A 109 1.40 19.98 0.91
CA LEU A 109 2.60 19.88 0.10
C LEU A 109 2.74 18.55 -0.63
N PHE A 110 2.30 17.48 0.01
CA PHE A 110 2.32 16.12 -0.56
C PHE A 110 1.18 15.28 0.01
N VAL A 111 0.88 14.18 -0.64
CA VAL A 111 -0.03 13.15 -0.16
C VAL A 111 0.79 11.93 0.25
N LEU A 112 0.69 11.52 1.52
CA LEU A 112 1.29 10.29 2.03
C LEU A 112 0.32 9.13 1.86
N ILE A 113 0.78 8.04 1.25
CA ILE A 113 0.07 6.76 1.21
C ILE A 113 0.87 5.75 2.01
N ASN A 114 0.37 5.36 3.19
CA ASN A 114 0.98 4.33 4.03
C ASN A 114 0.26 3.00 3.84
N LEU A 115 1.01 1.95 3.52
CA LEU A 115 0.50 0.67 3.04
C LEU A 115 1.03 -0.53 3.82
N TYR A 116 0.18 -1.55 3.90
CA TYR A 116 0.57 -2.93 4.16
C TYR A 116 -0.03 -3.80 3.05
N CYS A 117 0.66 -3.86 1.91
CA CYS A 117 0.20 -4.60 0.73
C CYS A 117 0.04 -6.10 1.01
N PRO A 118 -0.86 -6.78 0.30
CA PRO A 118 -1.06 -8.21 0.47
C PRO A 118 0.21 -9.01 0.20
N ASN A 119 0.48 -9.99 1.06
CA ASN A 119 1.47 -11.02 0.78
C ASN A 119 0.83 -12.14 -0.05
N GLU A 120 1.65 -12.83 -0.82
CA GLU A 120 1.32 -13.98 -1.64
C GLU A 120 1.60 -15.27 -0.86
N GLY A 121 0.84 -15.49 0.23
CA GLY A 121 0.99 -16.67 1.07
C GLY A 121 0.46 -17.96 0.45
N SER A 122 -0.25 -17.89 -0.68
CA SER A 122 -0.74 -18.99 -1.51
C SER A 122 -1.05 -18.49 -2.90
N ASP A 123 -1.09 -19.37 -3.89
CA ASP A 123 -1.40 -19.05 -5.29
C ASP A 123 -2.78 -18.37 -5.41
N SER A 124 -3.76 -18.80 -4.62
CA SER A 124 -5.11 -18.18 -4.58
C SER A 124 -5.11 -16.73 -4.11
N ARG A 125 -4.06 -16.24 -3.47
CA ARG A 125 -3.91 -14.83 -3.05
C ARG A 125 -3.25 -13.96 -4.12
N PHE A 126 -2.70 -14.54 -5.16
CA PHE A 126 -2.03 -13.80 -6.23
C PHE A 126 -2.96 -12.79 -6.94
N PRO A 127 -4.19 -13.17 -7.39
CA PRO A 127 -5.10 -12.20 -8.01
C PRO A 127 -5.43 -11.02 -7.09
N TYR A 128 -5.71 -11.28 -5.82
CA TYR A 128 -5.99 -10.23 -4.84
C TYR A 128 -4.79 -9.28 -4.68
N LYS A 129 -3.57 -9.82 -4.56
CA LYS A 129 -2.34 -9.04 -4.47
C LYS A 129 -2.15 -8.15 -5.69
N MET A 130 -2.26 -8.72 -6.90
CA MET A 130 -2.08 -7.97 -8.13
C MET A 130 -3.14 -6.88 -8.31
N ASN A 131 -4.41 -7.19 -8.03
CA ASN A 131 -5.50 -6.23 -8.12
C ASN A 131 -5.31 -5.07 -7.12
N TYR A 132 -4.78 -5.36 -5.92
CA TYR A 132 -4.44 -4.33 -4.94
C TYR A 132 -3.32 -3.41 -5.45
N HIS A 133 -2.26 -3.96 -6.06
CA HIS A 133 -1.18 -3.17 -6.64
C HIS A 133 -1.66 -2.32 -7.83
N LEU A 134 -2.53 -2.85 -8.68
CA LEU A 134 -3.11 -2.10 -9.78
C LEU A 134 -4.00 -0.95 -9.27
N MET A 135 -4.80 -1.20 -8.24
CA MET A 135 -5.60 -0.15 -7.59
C MET A 135 -4.72 0.94 -6.98
N LEU A 136 -3.62 0.57 -6.31
CA LEU A 136 -2.64 1.51 -5.78
C LEU A 136 -2.04 2.38 -6.90
N GLN A 137 -1.64 1.75 -8.01
CA GLN A 137 -1.07 2.45 -9.15
C GLN A 137 -2.03 3.50 -9.71
N GLU A 138 -3.29 3.15 -9.89
CA GLU A 138 -4.29 4.09 -10.40
C GLU A 138 -4.61 5.20 -9.38
N ARG A 139 -4.61 4.88 -8.07
CA ARG A 139 -4.75 5.91 -7.03
C ARG A 139 -3.62 6.95 -7.11
N VAL A 140 -2.38 6.50 -7.25
CA VAL A 140 -1.21 7.39 -7.40
C VAL A 140 -1.29 8.20 -8.69
N LYS A 141 -1.65 7.57 -9.82
CA LYS A 141 -1.83 8.28 -11.09
C LYS A 141 -2.89 9.38 -11.00
N GLY A 142 -4.02 9.09 -10.36
CA GLY A 142 -5.07 10.08 -10.13
C GLY A 142 -4.59 11.29 -9.34
N LEU A 143 -3.84 11.07 -8.27
CA LEU A 143 -3.24 12.15 -7.47
C LEU A 143 -2.22 12.97 -8.27
N ILE A 144 -1.34 12.31 -9.03
CA ILE A 144 -0.37 13.00 -9.90
C ILE A 144 -1.08 13.81 -10.99
N ALA A 145 -2.16 13.27 -11.57
CA ALA A 145 -2.97 13.99 -12.57
C ALA A 145 -3.65 15.25 -11.99
N GLU A 146 -3.91 15.26 -10.69
CA GLU A 146 -4.39 16.44 -9.94
C GLU A 146 -3.25 17.39 -9.54
N GLY A 147 -2.02 17.16 -9.99
CA GLY A 147 -0.85 17.98 -9.67
C GLY A 147 -0.31 17.77 -8.25
N ARG A 148 -0.57 16.60 -7.63
CA ARG A 148 -0.11 16.31 -6.27
C ARG A 148 1.24 15.59 -6.28
N GLU A 149 2.12 15.99 -5.37
CA GLU A 149 3.29 15.21 -5.00
C GLU A 149 2.85 14.02 -4.15
N VAL A 150 3.34 12.82 -4.44
CA VAL A 150 2.91 11.59 -3.75
C VAL A 150 4.09 10.87 -3.14
N VAL A 151 3.96 10.53 -1.85
CA VAL A 151 4.92 9.73 -1.10
C VAL A 151 4.27 8.41 -0.71
N VAL A 152 4.81 7.29 -1.21
CA VAL A 152 4.33 5.95 -0.90
C VAL A 152 5.30 5.29 0.08
N VAL A 153 4.79 4.82 1.22
CA VAL A 153 5.58 4.19 2.29
C VAL A 153 4.90 2.93 2.82
N GLY A 154 5.62 2.15 3.60
CA GLY A 154 5.11 0.95 4.25
C GLY A 154 5.65 -0.34 3.63
N ASP A 155 4.96 -1.45 3.89
CA ASP A 155 5.34 -2.78 3.38
C ASP A 155 4.59 -3.08 2.08
N LEU A 156 5.28 -2.95 0.95
CA LEU A 156 4.74 -3.23 -0.38
C LEU A 156 4.65 -4.73 -0.70
N ASN A 157 5.29 -5.59 0.09
CA ASN A 157 5.38 -7.05 -0.15
C ASN A 157 5.83 -7.41 -1.58
N VAL A 158 6.63 -6.54 -2.18
CA VAL A 158 7.26 -6.72 -3.49
C VAL A 158 8.58 -5.94 -3.51
N CYS A 159 9.59 -6.47 -4.17
CA CYS A 159 10.86 -5.79 -4.38
C CYS A 159 11.13 -5.61 -5.88
N ALA A 160 11.79 -4.51 -6.22
CA ALA A 160 12.08 -4.15 -7.61
C ALA A 160 13.28 -4.93 -8.18
N ALA A 161 14.29 -5.20 -7.33
CA ALA A 161 15.56 -5.76 -7.75
C ALA A 161 16.04 -6.91 -6.85
N PRO A 162 16.89 -7.83 -7.34
CA PRO A 162 17.48 -8.92 -6.54
C PRO A 162 18.23 -8.42 -5.31
N ILE A 163 18.86 -7.26 -5.39
CA ILE A 163 19.57 -6.64 -4.27
C ILE A 163 18.64 -6.28 -3.09
N ASP A 164 17.32 -6.19 -3.34
CA ASP A 164 16.30 -5.84 -2.35
C ASP A 164 15.69 -7.09 -1.67
N HIS A 165 16.16 -8.29 -2.02
CA HIS A 165 15.65 -9.55 -1.49
C HIS A 165 16.76 -10.39 -0.88
N GLY A 166 16.53 -10.98 0.29
CA GLY A 166 17.53 -11.81 0.98
C GLY A 166 18.08 -12.94 0.13
N ASP A 167 17.22 -13.60 -0.63
CA ASP A 167 17.56 -14.74 -1.50
C ASP A 167 17.66 -14.37 -2.99
N GLY A 168 17.50 -13.11 -3.34
CA GLY A 168 17.49 -12.63 -4.73
C GLY A 168 18.81 -12.82 -5.47
N HIS A 169 19.89 -13.05 -4.72
CA HIS A 169 21.22 -13.30 -5.27
C HIS A 169 21.48 -14.77 -5.66
N LEU A 170 20.57 -15.70 -5.28
CA LEU A 170 20.74 -17.13 -5.58
C LEU A 170 20.48 -17.40 -7.07
N PRO A 171 21.43 -18.03 -7.80
CA PRO A 171 21.27 -18.30 -9.23
C PRO A 171 20.03 -19.16 -9.55
N SER A 172 19.62 -20.04 -8.62
CA SER A 172 18.43 -20.88 -8.76
C SER A 172 17.12 -20.08 -8.80
N ASN A 173 17.12 -18.85 -8.28
CA ASN A 173 15.93 -17.99 -8.22
C ASN A 173 15.90 -16.95 -9.35
N ALA A 174 16.95 -16.84 -10.15
CA ALA A 174 17.11 -15.71 -11.07
C ALA A 174 15.98 -15.59 -12.10
N SER A 175 15.58 -16.68 -12.74
CA SER A 175 14.49 -16.64 -13.74
C SER A 175 13.14 -16.39 -13.12
N THR A 176 12.75 -17.18 -12.12
CA THR A 176 11.46 -17.04 -11.42
C THR A 176 11.34 -15.73 -10.68
N PHE A 177 12.46 -15.19 -10.20
CA PHE A 177 12.49 -13.89 -9.54
C PHE A 177 12.08 -12.75 -10.48
N TRP A 178 12.73 -12.68 -11.68
CA TRP A 178 12.50 -11.57 -12.60
C TRP A 178 11.16 -11.66 -13.34
N ASP A 179 10.71 -12.87 -13.64
CA ASP A 179 9.51 -13.12 -14.43
C ASP A 179 8.21 -13.03 -13.60
N HIS A 180 8.33 -12.88 -12.28
CA HIS A 180 7.17 -12.76 -11.41
C HIS A 180 6.40 -11.46 -11.69
N PRO A 181 5.06 -11.53 -11.99
CA PRO A 181 4.28 -10.37 -12.44
C PRO A 181 4.29 -9.18 -11.48
N ALA A 182 4.26 -9.43 -10.16
CA ALA A 182 4.32 -8.36 -9.17
C ALA A 182 5.65 -7.58 -9.21
N ARG A 183 6.77 -8.27 -9.47
CA ARG A 183 8.08 -7.61 -9.61
C ARG A 183 8.22 -6.87 -10.94
N ALA A 184 7.66 -7.43 -12.02
CA ALA A 184 7.57 -6.73 -13.29
C ALA A 184 6.76 -5.43 -13.14
N TRP A 185 5.60 -5.50 -12.48
CA TRP A 185 4.78 -4.34 -12.15
C TRP A 185 5.59 -3.30 -11.35
N MET A 186 6.32 -3.69 -10.31
CA MET A 186 7.11 -2.76 -9.49
C MET A 186 8.21 -2.07 -10.31
N ARG A 187 8.92 -2.81 -11.18
CA ARG A 187 9.93 -2.22 -12.07
C ARG A 187 9.35 -1.23 -13.06
N ASP A 188 8.15 -1.51 -13.58
CA ASP A 188 7.49 -0.64 -14.54
C ASP A 188 6.88 0.60 -13.86
N TRP A 189 6.66 0.55 -12.55
CA TRP A 189 6.15 1.66 -11.76
C TRP A 189 7.24 2.63 -11.31
N LEU A 190 8.48 2.18 -11.28
CA LEU A 190 9.65 2.99 -10.91
C LEU A 190 10.32 3.63 -12.12
N THR A 191 10.96 4.80 -11.87
CA THR A 191 11.79 5.47 -12.89
C THR A 191 12.91 4.57 -13.41
N PRO A 192 13.27 4.60 -14.71
CA PRO A 192 12.79 5.52 -15.75
C PRO A 192 11.49 5.11 -16.46
N ARG A 193 10.86 3.99 -16.08
CA ARG A 193 9.67 3.47 -16.75
C ARG A 193 8.37 4.07 -16.23
N GLY A 194 8.33 4.37 -14.94
CA GLY A 194 7.18 4.90 -14.24
C GLY A 194 7.43 6.24 -13.54
N PRO A 195 6.40 6.78 -12.88
CA PRO A 195 6.48 8.13 -12.31
C PRO A 195 7.17 8.19 -10.94
N LEU A 196 7.38 7.06 -10.26
CA LEU A 196 7.91 7.04 -8.91
C LEU A 196 9.41 6.80 -8.87
N VAL A 197 10.04 7.28 -7.81
CA VAL A 197 11.46 7.08 -7.54
C VAL A 197 11.62 6.25 -6.28
N ASP A 198 12.42 5.19 -6.34
CA ASP A 198 12.90 4.52 -5.13
C ASP A 198 13.99 5.40 -4.50
N VAL A 199 13.60 6.16 -3.49
CA VAL A 199 14.48 7.13 -2.83
C VAL A 199 15.66 6.43 -2.14
N LEU A 200 15.45 5.23 -1.60
CA LEU A 200 16.51 4.47 -0.95
C LEU A 200 17.57 4.07 -1.98
N ARG A 201 17.17 3.59 -3.15
CA ARG A 201 18.07 3.20 -4.24
C ARG A 201 18.70 4.41 -4.95
N LEU A 202 18.00 5.54 -4.94
CA LEU A 202 18.58 6.79 -5.46
C LEU A 202 19.83 7.22 -4.65
N PHE A 203 19.75 7.14 -3.31
CA PHE A 203 20.86 7.54 -2.44
C PHE A 203 21.90 6.43 -2.22
N TRP A 204 21.47 5.16 -2.26
CA TRP A 204 22.36 4.00 -2.00
C TRP A 204 22.11 2.88 -3.03
N PRO A 205 22.49 3.09 -4.30
CA PRO A 205 22.15 2.17 -5.39
C PRO A 205 22.70 0.75 -5.17
N ASP A 206 23.91 0.63 -4.61
CA ASP A 206 24.63 -0.64 -4.50
C ASP A 206 24.65 -1.22 -3.06
N ARG A 207 24.01 -0.55 -2.11
CA ARG A 207 24.00 -1.00 -0.71
C ARG A 207 23.17 -2.26 -0.54
N LYS A 208 23.84 -3.33 -0.11
CA LYS A 208 23.20 -4.63 0.19
C LYS A 208 22.58 -4.65 1.60
N GLY A 209 21.67 -5.60 1.84
CA GLY A 209 21.10 -5.84 3.17
C GLY A 209 20.12 -4.76 3.64
N MET A 210 19.55 -3.95 2.73
CA MET A 210 18.57 -2.93 3.07
C MET A 210 17.11 -3.43 2.98
N TYR A 211 16.90 -4.69 3.27
CA TYR A 211 15.57 -5.28 3.36
C TYR A 211 15.14 -5.41 4.82
N THR A 212 13.86 -5.22 5.08
CA THR A 212 13.29 -5.24 6.43
C THR A 212 12.75 -6.61 6.83
N CYS A 213 12.51 -7.49 5.85
CA CYS A 213 12.11 -8.86 6.09
C CYS A 213 13.34 -9.75 6.20
N THR A 214 13.70 -10.15 7.42
CA THR A 214 14.70 -11.19 7.67
C THR A 214 13.98 -12.49 8.01
N LEU A 215 13.95 -13.43 7.08
CA LEU A 215 13.61 -14.81 7.40
C LEU A 215 14.72 -15.36 8.32
N ARG A 216 14.48 -15.38 9.61
CA ARG A 216 15.30 -16.20 10.52
C ARG A 216 14.83 -17.63 10.30
N PHE A 217 15.56 -18.40 9.51
CA PHE A 217 15.47 -19.85 9.62
C PHE A 217 15.99 -20.24 11.00
N PRO A 218 15.23 -20.96 11.81
CA PRO A 218 15.81 -21.58 13.01
C PRO A 218 16.88 -22.54 12.52
N GLY A 219 18.14 -22.31 12.98
CA GLY A 219 19.27 -23.20 12.77
C GLY A 219 19.10 -24.50 13.53
#